data_2b08cd5cb4e90738e313304a9e53d048
#
_entry.id   2b08cd5cb4e90738e313304a9e53d048
#
_cell.length_a   1.000
_cell.length_b   1.000
_cell.length_c   1.000
_cell.angle_alpha   90.00
_cell.angle_beta   90.00
_cell.angle_gamma   90.00
#
_symmetry.space_group_name_H-M   'P 1'
#
loop_
_entity.id
_entity.type
_entity.pdbx_description
1 polymer ?
#
loop_
_entity_poly.entity_id
_entity_poly.type
_entity_poly.pdbx_seq_one_letter_code
_entity_poly.pdbx_strand_id
1 'polypeptide(L)'
;MDGLPETGVTTLKGVGTALSNKLSRLGIESLQDILFHLPFRYEDRTRVTPIGAVRTGDSCVLEGEIITCDVAYGRRRSLLAYLEDSTGRIGLRFYHFSKAQHHNLKNAGRIRCFGEIRNGASGPEIYHPEYTRLDSAAAMEEALTPIYPATEGISQTRYRALVVQVLEKLDGNPLEELLSVASKYNINDAINYLHSPPPHANTDLLMAGVHPAQSRLAFEELTA
;
A
#
# COMPACT_ATOMS: atom_id res chain seq x y z
N MET A 1 13.07 0.94 -29.32
CA MET A 1 12.07 0.83 -28.23
C MET A 1 12.12 2.16 -27.50
N ASP A 2 10.97 2.79 -27.34
CA ASP A 2 10.91 4.06 -26.62
C ASP A 2 11.36 3.84 -25.17
N GLY A 3 12.16 4.73 -24.62
CA GLY A 3 12.63 4.66 -23.24
C GLY A 3 11.48 4.89 -22.25
N LEU A 4 11.70 4.61 -20.96
CA LEU A 4 10.68 4.85 -19.92
C LEU A 4 10.21 6.31 -19.85
N PRO A 5 11.08 7.33 -20.07
CA PRO A 5 10.66 8.74 -20.11
C PRO A 5 9.66 9.04 -21.22
N GLU A 6 9.76 8.38 -22.36
CA GLU A 6 8.95 8.63 -23.55
C GLU A 6 7.68 7.77 -23.60
N THR A 7 7.61 6.75 -22.74
CA THR A 7 6.48 5.82 -22.70
C THR A 7 5.38 6.36 -21.79
N GLY A 8 4.23 6.69 -22.37
CA GLY A 8 3.09 7.21 -21.63
C GLY A 8 2.40 6.19 -20.71
N VAL A 9 1.77 6.67 -19.63
CA VAL A 9 1.08 5.84 -18.61
C VAL A 9 -0.06 5.00 -19.19
N THR A 10 -0.62 5.35 -20.33
CA THR A 10 -1.71 4.62 -21.00
C THR A 10 -1.31 3.24 -21.52
N THR A 11 -0.02 2.94 -21.56
CA THR A 11 0.53 1.61 -21.90
C THR A 11 0.38 0.59 -20.78
N LEU A 12 0.09 1.05 -19.56
CA LEU A 12 -0.10 0.18 -18.40
C LEU A 12 -1.49 -0.47 -18.40
N LYS A 13 -1.55 -1.72 -17.96
CA LYS A 13 -2.83 -2.43 -17.79
C LYS A 13 -3.72 -1.71 -16.78
N GLY A 14 -4.97 -1.48 -17.17
CA GLY A 14 -5.96 -0.82 -16.32
C GLY A 14 -5.90 0.71 -16.35
N VAL A 15 -5.04 1.33 -17.15
CA VAL A 15 -5.00 2.79 -17.35
C VAL A 15 -5.79 3.18 -18.60
N GLY A 16 -7.07 3.47 -18.39
CA GLY A 16 -7.91 4.12 -19.41
C GLY A 16 -7.90 5.65 -19.25
N THR A 17 -8.60 6.36 -20.12
CA THR A 17 -8.66 7.83 -20.18
C THR A 17 -8.97 8.48 -18.82
N ALA A 18 -9.93 7.95 -18.06
CA ALA A 18 -10.31 8.51 -16.77
C ALA A 18 -9.19 8.43 -15.73
N LEU A 19 -8.39 7.35 -15.73
CA LEU A 19 -7.26 7.20 -14.82
C LEU A 19 -6.07 8.01 -15.30
N SER A 20 -5.78 8.03 -16.59
CA SER A 20 -4.75 8.87 -17.19
C SER A 20 -4.96 10.36 -16.85
N ASN A 21 -6.20 10.87 -16.96
CA ASN A 21 -6.52 12.23 -16.57
C ASN A 21 -6.29 12.53 -15.08
N LYS A 22 -6.48 11.53 -14.21
CA LYS A 22 -6.17 11.67 -12.78
C LYS A 22 -4.66 11.70 -12.51
N LEU A 23 -3.90 10.85 -13.21
CA LEU A 23 -2.45 10.82 -13.14
C LEU A 23 -1.84 12.14 -13.66
N SER A 24 -2.35 12.66 -14.77
CA SER A 24 -1.91 13.94 -15.34
C SER A 24 -2.10 15.12 -14.37
N ARG A 25 -3.16 15.12 -13.53
CA ARG A 25 -3.35 16.15 -12.48
C ARG A 25 -2.29 16.09 -11.38
N LEU A 26 -1.63 14.95 -11.23
CA LEU A 26 -0.50 14.76 -10.32
C LEU A 26 0.85 15.05 -11.00
N GLY A 27 0.83 15.48 -12.27
CA GLY A 27 2.03 15.65 -13.08
C GLY A 27 2.64 14.33 -13.57
N ILE A 28 1.87 13.23 -13.55
CA ILE A 28 2.33 11.90 -13.94
C ILE A 28 1.78 11.58 -15.35
N GLU A 29 2.64 11.65 -16.36
CA GLU A 29 2.29 11.44 -17.76
C GLU A 29 3.06 10.26 -18.39
N SER A 30 4.29 10.00 -17.90
CA SER A 30 5.18 8.93 -18.36
C SER A 30 5.36 7.84 -17.31
N LEU A 31 5.97 6.73 -17.71
CA LEU A 31 6.35 5.66 -16.79
C LEU A 31 7.45 6.12 -15.83
N GLN A 32 8.34 6.98 -16.28
CA GLN A 32 9.38 7.56 -15.45
C GLN A 32 8.76 8.40 -14.32
N ASP A 33 7.72 9.19 -14.59
CA ASP A 33 7.07 10.00 -13.55
C ASP A 33 6.51 9.13 -12.42
N ILE A 34 6.00 7.91 -12.74
CA ILE A 34 5.58 6.95 -11.72
C ILE A 34 6.74 6.51 -10.85
N LEU A 35 7.94 6.27 -11.41
CA LEU A 35 9.13 5.84 -10.67
C LEU A 35 9.67 6.96 -9.77
N PHE A 36 9.55 8.22 -10.17
CA PHE A 36 10.01 9.37 -9.38
C PHE A 36 8.93 9.93 -8.44
N HIS A 37 7.69 9.46 -8.53
CA HIS A 37 6.66 9.75 -7.54
C HIS A 37 6.84 8.84 -6.31
N LEU A 38 7.81 9.20 -5.47
CA LEU A 38 8.30 8.36 -4.37
C LEU A 38 7.29 8.22 -3.21
N PRO A 39 7.32 7.09 -2.49
CA PRO A 39 6.56 6.93 -1.25
C PRO A 39 7.01 7.96 -0.20
N PHE A 40 6.05 8.49 0.57
CA PHE A 40 6.36 9.39 1.68
C PHE A 40 6.41 8.68 3.04
N ARG A 41 5.87 7.46 3.14
CA ARG A 41 5.95 6.59 4.32
C ARG A 41 5.78 5.13 3.93
N TYR A 42 6.06 4.24 4.89
CA TYR A 42 5.96 2.79 4.72
C TYR A 42 5.16 2.17 5.87
N GLU A 43 4.45 1.09 5.59
CA GLU A 43 3.70 0.29 6.55
C GLU A 43 4.28 -1.12 6.59
N ASP A 44 4.54 -1.65 7.79
CA ASP A 44 4.99 -3.03 7.95
C ASP A 44 3.77 -3.96 7.87
N ARG A 45 3.59 -4.60 6.73
CA ARG A 45 2.56 -5.61 6.49
C ARG A 45 3.16 -7.02 6.30
N THR A 46 4.40 -7.21 6.72
CA THR A 46 5.15 -8.45 6.51
C THR A 46 4.93 -9.50 7.61
N ARG A 47 4.17 -9.16 8.65
CA ARG A 47 3.90 -10.05 9.78
C ARG A 47 2.49 -9.87 10.31
N VAL A 48 1.88 -10.99 10.74
CA VAL A 48 0.58 -10.99 11.41
C VAL A 48 0.77 -10.74 12.90
N THR A 49 -0.03 -9.83 13.45
CA THR A 49 -0.09 -9.56 14.89
C THR A 49 -1.27 -10.33 15.49
N PRO A 50 -1.10 -11.08 16.60
CA PRO A 50 -2.21 -11.68 17.33
C PRO A 50 -3.20 -10.63 17.82
N ILE A 51 -4.51 -10.88 17.69
CA ILE A 51 -5.55 -9.91 18.07
C ILE A 51 -5.47 -9.54 19.55
N GLY A 52 -5.11 -10.49 20.43
CA GLY A 52 -4.93 -10.23 21.86
C GLY A 52 -3.71 -9.38 22.23
N ALA A 53 -2.78 -9.15 21.28
CA ALA A 53 -1.55 -8.37 21.51
C ALA A 53 -1.64 -6.91 21.02
N VAL A 54 -2.72 -6.53 20.31
CA VAL A 54 -2.85 -5.19 19.71
C VAL A 54 -3.04 -4.10 20.78
N ARG A 55 -2.55 -2.91 20.47
CA ARG A 55 -2.74 -1.70 21.27
C ARG A 55 -3.38 -0.61 20.42
N THR A 56 -4.16 0.26 21.06
CA THR A 56 -4.70 1.45 20.39
C THR A 56 -3.57 2.31 19.84
N GLY A 57 -3.71 2.69 18.57
CA GLY A 57 -2.70 3.44 17.81
C GLY A 57 -1.78 2.56 16.95
N ASP A 58 -1.72 1.24 17.19
CA ASP A 58 -0.96 0.34 16.32
C ASP A 58 -1.61 0.25 14.95
N SER A 59 -0.79 0.21 13.90
CA SER A 59 -1.20 -0.17 12.55
C SER A 59 -0.59 -1.54 12.24
N CYS A 60 -1.44 -2.55 12.08
CA CYS A 60 -0.96 -3.93 11.97
C CYS A 60 -1.84 -4.81 11.07
N VAL A 61 -1.26 -5.91 10.64
CA VAL A 61 -1.97 -6.99 9.95
C VAL A 61 -2.55 -7.95 10.98
N LEU A 62 -3.84 -8.25 10.84
CA LEU A 62 -4.55 -9.25 11.62
C LEU A 62 -5.10 -10.33 10.70
N GLU A 63 -5.15 -11.55 11.21
CA GLU A 63 -5.84 -12.67 10.58
C GLU A 63 -6.84 -13.29 11.54
N GLY A 64 -7.97 -13.71 11.05
CA GLY A 64 -8.96 -14.38 11.86
C GLY A 64 -10.18 -14.83 11.05
N GLU A 65 -11.15 -15.36 11.74
CA GLU A 65 -12.44 -15.75 11.18
C GLU A 65 -13.49 -14.68 11.44
N ILE A 66 -14.34 -14.39 10.47
CA ILE A 66 -15.50 -13.52 10.64
C ILE A 66 -16.60 -14.29 11.39
N ILE A 67 -16.82 -13.91 12.64
CA ILE A 67 -17.82 -14.56 13.50
C ILE A 67 -19.20 -13.98 13.28
N THR A 68 -19.29 -12.65 13.18
CA THR A 68 -20.55 -11.94 12.88
C THR A 68 -20.30 -10.78 11.93
N CYS A 69 -21.33 -10.41 11.16
CA CYS A 69 -21.27 -9.26 10.26
C CYS A 69 -22.68 -8.71 10.07
N ASP A 70 -22.99 -7.64 10.76
CA ASP A 70 -24.33 -7.08 10.78
C ASP A 70 -24.35 -5.54 10.67
N VAL A 71 -25.49 -4.99 10.28
CA VAL A 71 -25.68 -3.54 10.20
C VAL A 71 -25.98 -3.02 11.61
N ALA A 72 -25.06 -2.23 12.15
CA ALA A 72 -25.23 -1.55 13.41
C ALA A 72 -25.93 -0.19 13.21
N TYR A 73 -26.98 0.05 13.98
CA TYR A 73 -27.73 1.29 14.04
C TYR A 73 -27.35 2.04 15.31
N GLY A 74 -26.77 3.21 15.16
CA GLY A 74 -26.35 4.11 16.20
C GLY A 74 -26.44 5.55 15.71
N ARG A 75 -25.58 6.45 16.22
CA ARG A 75 -25.49 7.83 15.74
C ARG A 75 -25.23 7.91 14.21
N ARG A 76 -24.49 6.95 13.68
CA ARG A 76 -24.30 6.72 12.22
C ARG A 76 -24.47 5.23 11.93
N ARG A 77 -25.24 4.91 10.88
CA ARG A 77 -25.36 3.57 10.36
C ARG A 77 -23.97 3.07 9.90
N SER A 78 -23.61 1.86 10.31
CA SER A 78 -22.34 1.23 9.92
C SER A 78 -22.52 -0.28 9.75
N LEU A 79 -21.65 -0.88 8.96
CA LEU A 79 -21.46 -2.34 8.97
C LEU A 79 -20.41 -2.63 10.03
N LEU A 80 -20.72 -3.53 10.96
CA LEU A 80 -19.83 -4.01 12.00
C LEU A 80 -19.66 -5.51 11.83
N ALA A 81 -18.43 -5.94 11.60
CA ALA A 81 -18.05 -7.34 11.61
C ALA A 81 -17.10 -7.59 12.78
N TYR A 82 -17.13 -8.77 13.36
CA TYR A 82 -16.17 -9.19 14.38
C TYR A 82 -15.23 -10.23 13.79
N LEU A 83 -13.94 -9.93 13.85
CA LEU A 83 -12.84 -10.82 13.51
C LEU A 83 -12.31 -11.46 14.78
N GLU A 84 -12.10 -12.77 14.78
CA GLU A 84 -11.62 -13.53 15.94
C GLU A 84 -10.47 -14.45 15.55
N ASP A 85 -9.46 -14.53 16.41
CA ASP A 85 -8.39 -15.53 16.38
C ASP A 85 -8.35 -16.28 17.73
N SER A 86 -7.35 -17.15 17.92
CA SER A 86 -7.16 -17.87 19.19
C SER A 86 -6.80 -16.99 20.39
N THR A 87 -6.51 -15.71 20.18
CA THR A 87 -6.01 -14.77 21.21
C THR A 87 -7.00 -13.68 21.59
N GLY A 88 -7.99 -13.40 20.72
CA GLY A 88 -8.95 -12.34 21.00
C GLY A 88 -9.91 -12.05 19.86
N ARG A 89 -10.68 -10.98 20.03
CA ARG A 89 -11.66 -10.50 19.07
C ARG A 89 -11.58 -8.99 18.89
N ILE A 90 -11.77 -8.53 17.64
CA ILE A 90 -11.74 -7.10 17.26
C ILE A 90 -12.89 -6.75 16.32
N GLY A 91 -13.42 -5.53 16.44
CA GLY A 91 -14.44 -5.01 15.55
C GLY A 91 -13.87 -4.42 14.26
N LEU A 92 -14.46 -4.74 13.12
CA LEU A 92 -14.18 -4.12 11.82
C LEU A 92 -15.38 -3.27 11.43
N ARG A 93 -15.22 -1.96 11.38
CA ARG A 93 -16.33 -1.02 11.18
C ARG A 93 -16.22 -0.27 9.87
N PHE A 94 -17.31 -0.29 9.07
CA PHE A 94 -17.42 0.41 7.79
C PHE A 94 -18.62 1.36 7.83
N TYR A 95 -18.39 2.65 7.77
CA TYR A 95 -19.45 3.69 7.70
C TYR A 95 -20.02 3.85 6.29
N HIS A 96 -19.22 3.52 5.28
CA HIS A 96 -19.62 3.49 3.88
C HIS A 96 -19.48 2.06 3.37
N PHE A 97 -20.57 1.41 3.07
CA PHE A 97 -20.57 0.02 2.61
C PHE A 97 -21.72 -0.24 1.64
N SER A 98 -21.49 -1.16 0.69
CA SER A 98 -22.50 -1.65 -0.24
C SER A 98 -23.15 -2.95 0.28
N LYS A 99 -24.33 -3.29 -0.28
CA LYS A 99 -24.95 -4.59 -0.01
C LYS A 99 -24.03 -5.76 -0.41
N ALA A 100 -23.28 -5.60 -1.51
CA ALA A 100 -22.32 -6.59 -1.96
C ALA A 100 -21.18 -6.79 -0.95
N GLN A 101 -20.62 -5.69 -0.42
CA GLN A 101 -19.60 -5.75 0.63
C GLN A 101 -20.10 -6.46 1.89
N HIS A 102 -21.31 -6.13 2.37
CA HIS A 102 -21.94 -6.81 3.50
C HIS A 102 -22.07 -8.33 3.25
N HIS A 103 -22.63 -8.70 2.09
CA HIS A 103 -22.79 -10.12 1.73
C HIS A 103 -21.44 -10.84 1.64
N ASN A 104 -20.45 -10.22 0.98
CA ASN A 104 -19.14 -10.83 0.80
C ASN A 104 -18.39 -10.99 2.13
N LEU A 105 -18.44 -9.98 3.01
CA LEU A 105 -17.77 -10.05 4.30
C LEU A 105 -18.45 -11.04 5.26
N LYS A 106 -19.79 -11.09 5.26
CA LYS A 106 -20.55 -12.05 6.06
C LYS A 106 -20.23 -13.52 5.70
N ASN A 107 -19.90 -13.78 4.45
CA ASN A 107 -19.57 -15.12 3.93
C ASN A 107 -18.06 -15.28 3.67
N ALA A 108 -17.23 -14.42 4.24
CA ALA A 108 -15.81 -14.41 3.93
C ALA A 108 -15.06 -15.59 4.57
N GLY A 109 -15.56 -16.12 5.70
CA GLY A 109 -14.82 -17.07 6.52
C GLY A 109 -13.57 -16.43 7.10
N ARG A 110 -12.41 -16.95 6.78
CA ARG A 110 -11.13 -16.41 7.24
C ARG A 110 -10.66 -15.27 6.34
N ILE A 111 -10.23 -14.18 6.98
CA ILE A 111 -9.68 -13.00 6.29
C ILE A 111 -8.36 -12.57 6.90
N ARG A 112 -7.58 -11.84 6.10
CA ARG A 112 -6.48 -10.99 6.55
C ARG A 112 -6.94 -9.55 6.39
N CYS A 113 -6.71 -8.71 7.40
CA CYS A 113 -6.99 -7.27 7.31
C CYS A 113 -5.83 -6.44 7.84
N PHE A 114 -5.76 -5.20 7.37
CA PHE A 114 -4.79 -4.21 7.83
C PHE A 114 -5.51 -2.91 8.19
N GLY A 115 -5.07 -2.28 9.26
CA GLY A 115 -5.55 -0.97 9.67
C GLY A 115 -5.07 -0.54 11.05
N GLU A 116 -5.39 0.71 11.40
CA GLU A 116 -5.08 1.30 12.69
C GLU A 116 -6.10 0.85 13.74
N ILE A 117 -5.60 0.39 14.87
CA ILE A 117 -6.41 -0.02 16.03
C ILE A 117 -6.89 1.21 16.76
N ARG A 118 -8.19 1.31 16.95
CA ARG A 118 -8.87 2.42 17.66
C ARG A 118 -9.76 1.89 18.76
N ASN A 119 -10.06 2.74 19.74
CA ASN A 119 -11.04 2.42 20.76
C ASN A 119 -12.45 2.63 20.20
N GLY A 120 -13.21 1.55 20.11
CA GLY A 120 -14.65 1.56 19.82
C GLY A 120 -15.50 1.49 21.07
N ALA A 121 -16.83 1.56 20.89
CA ALA A 121 -17.78 1.50 22.02
C ALA A 121 -17.78 0.14 22.74
N SER A 122 -17.39 -0.93 22.07
CA SER A 122 -17.42 -2.31 22.57
C SER A 122 -16.04 -2.96 22.62
N GLY A 123 -14.96 -2.16 22.65
CA GLY A 123 -13.58 -2.65 22.63
C GLY A 123 -12.79 -2.15 21.43
N PRO A 124 -11.65 -2.76 21.12
CA PRO A 124 -10.82 -2.35 20.00
C PRO A 124 -11.56 -2.55 18.67
N GLU A 125 -11.42 -1.58 17.78
CA GLU A 125 -12.01 -1.58 16.44
C GLU A 125 -11.00 -1.08 15.40
N ILE A 126 -11.13 -1.54 14.15
CA ILE A 126 -10.49 -0.94 12.98
C ILE A 126 -11.57 -0.29 12.12
N TYR A 127 -11.37 0.97 11.72
CA TYR A 127 -12.29 1.68 10.85
C TYR A 127 -11.84 1.59 9.41
N HIS A 128 -12.73 1.11 8.55
CA HIS A 128 -12.46 0.92 7.11
C HIS A 128 -11.17 0.13 6.82
N PRO A 129 -10.94 -1.06 7.45
CA PRO A 129 -9.74 -1.82 7.17
C PRO A 129 -9.67 -2.22 5.69
N GLU A 130 -8.45 -2.28 5.15
CA GLU A 130 -8.19 -3.07 3.95
C GLU A 130 -8.30 -4.55 4.34
N TYR A 131 -8.97 -5.38 3.52
CA TYR A 131 -9.07 -6.80 3.82
C TYR A 131 -9.09 -7.66 2.56
N THR A 132 -8.60 -8.88 2.71
CA THR A 132 -8.58 -9.93 1.68
C THR A 132 -9.03 -11.24 2.30
N ARG A 133 -9.80 -12.04 1.54
CA ARG A 133 -10.15 -13.40 1.95
C ARG A 133 -8.91 -14.29 1.88
N LEU A 134 -8.72 -15.10 2.91
CA LEU A 134 -7.67 -16.10 2.94
C LEU A 134 -8.21 -17.41 2.35
N ASP A 135 -8.33 -17.44 1.02
CA ASP A 135 -8.41 -18.68 0.31
C ASP A 135 -6.99 -19.28 0.31
N SER A 136 -6.83 -20.53 0.52
CA SER A 136 -5.67 -21.37 0.84
C SER A 136 -4.23 -20.95 0.40
N ALA A 137 -3.98 -19.80 -0.19
CA ALA A 137 -2.69 -19.39 -0.75
C ALA A 137 -2.37 -17.87 -0.71
N ALA A 138 -3.05 -17.07 0.13
CA ALA A 138 -2.70 -15.65 0.23
C ALA A 138 -1.33 -15.48 0.91
N ALA A 139 -0.27 -15.29 0.10
CA ALA A 139 1.07 -15.01 0.60
C ALA A 139 1.10 -13.72 1.45
N MET A 140 1.99 -13.66 2.44
CA MET A 140 2.31 -12.42 3.14
C MET A 140 3.05 -11.46 2.20
N GLU A 141 2.98 -10.15 2.48
CA GLU A 141 3.85 -9.19 1.79
C GLU A 141 5.31 -9.47 2.20
N GLU A 142 6.20 -9.54 1.21
CA GLU A 142 7.64 -9.84 1.40
C GLU A 142 8.47 -8.56 1.59
N ALA A 143 7.85 -7.39 1.38
CA ALA A 143 8.45 -6.08 1.49
C ALA A 143 7.55 -5.13 2.30
N LEU A 144 8.12 -4.03 2.79
CA LEU A 144 7.33 -2.96 3.39
C LEU A 144 6.39 -2.35 2.34
N THR A 145 5.17 -2.07 2.75
CA THR A 145 4.15 -1.51 1.86
C THR A 145 4.35 0.00 1.71
N PRO A 146 4.67 0.50 0.50
CA PRO A 146 4.83 1.93 0.27
C PRO A 146 3.47 2.66 0.26
N ILE A 147 3.44 3.85 0.86
CA ILE A 147 2.31 4.77 0.84
C ILE A 147 2.71 6.02 0.07
N TYR A 148 1.98 6.28 -1.00
CA TYR A 148 2.26 7.39 -1.90
C TYR A 148 1.50 8.67 -1.50
N PRO A 149 2.04 9.86 -1.83
CA PRO A 149 1.35 11.14 -1.64
C PRO A 149 -0.03 11.15 -2.31
N ALA A 150 -0.79 12.24 -2.09
CA ALA A 150 -2.15 12.40 -2.61
C ALA A 150 -2.31 11.89 -4.05
N THR A 151 -3.26 11.01 -4.26
CA THR A 151 -3.44 10.27 -5.51
C THR A 151 -4.74 10.66 -6.25
N GLU A 152 -5.27 11.86 -6.03
CA GLU A 152 -6.45 12.43 -6.74
C GLU A 152 -7.64 11.44 -6.88
N GLY A 153 -7.92 10.69 -5.81
CA GLY A 153 -8.97 9.67 -5.79
C GLY A 153 -8.58 8.36 -6.52
N ILE A 154 -7.29 8.11 -6.72
CA ILE A 154 -6.75 6.80 -7.05
C ILE A 154 -6.46 6.08 -5.72
N SER A 155 -6.99 4.87 -5.53
CA SER A 155 -6.68 4.12 -4.30
C SER A 155 -5.20 3.72 -4.24
N GLN A 156 -4.62 3.65 -3.03
CA GLN A 156 -3.24 3.22 -2.81
C GLN A 156 -2.96 1.84 -3.44
N THR A 157 -3.88 0.89 -3.28
CA THR A 157 -3.78 -0.44 -3.90
C THR A 157 -3.66 -0.36 -5.43
N ARG A 158 -4.47 0.53 -6.06
CA ARG A 158 -4.42 0.70 -7.52
C ARG A 158 -3.13 1.38 -7.96
N TYR A 159 -2.67 2.38 -7.21
CA TYR A 159 -1.41 3.06 -7.53
C TYR A 159 -0.22 2.12 -7.39
N ARG A 160 -0.13 1.36 -6.30
CA ARG A 160 0.91 0.30 -6.13
C ARG A 160 0.92 -0.71 -7.28
N ALA A 161 -0.26 -1.13 -7.77
CA ALA A 161 -0.34 -2.04 -8.91
C ALA A 161 0.19 -1.43 -10.23
N LEU A 162 0.16 -0.11 -10.39
CA LEU A 162 0.81 0.57 -11.51
C LEU A 162 2.34 0.59 -11.32
N VAL A 163 2.79 0.92 -10.12
CA VAL A 163 4.23 0.93 -9.77
C VAL A 163 4.87 -0.44 -10.05
N VAL A 164 4.25 -1.53 -9.61
CA VAL A 164 4.75 -2.89 -9.88
C VAL A 164 4.93 -3.13 -11.38
N GLN A 165 3.96 -2.76 -12.22
CA GLN A 165 4.08 -2.90 -13.67
C GLN A 165 5.24 -2.07 -14.25
N VAL A 166 5.52 -0.90 -13.67
CA VAL A 166 6.62 -0.05 -14.14
C VAL A 166 7.97 -0.58 -13.68
N LEU A 167 8.08 -1.11 -12.45
CA LEU A 167 9.30 -1.78 -11.97
C LEU A 167 9.65 -3.01 -12.82
N GLU A 168 8.66 -3.83 -13.21
CA GLU A 168 8.87 -4.95 -14.14
C GLU A 168 9.43 -4.47 -15.50
N LYS A 169 9.02 -3.29 -15.97
CA LYS A 169 9.55 -2.70 -17.21
C LYS A 169 10.93 -2.08 -17.02
N LEU A 170 11.22 -1.54 -15.83
CA LEU A 170 12.52 -1.01 -15.46
C LEU A 170 13.59 -2.13 -15.47
N ASP A 171 13.26 -3.31 -14.96
CA ASP A 171 14.15 -4.48 -14.98
C ASP A 171 14.52 -4.91 -16.42
N GLY A 172 13.58 -4.79 -17.34
CA GLY A 172 13.80 -5.10 -18.78
C GLY A 172 14.41 -3.96 -19.59
N ASN A 173 14.36 -2.72 -19.10
CA ASN A 173 14.85 -1.51 -19.76
C ASN A 173 15.34 -0.51 -18.71
N PRO A 174 16.52 -0.74 -18.10
CA PRO A 174 17.03 0.08 -17.00
C PRO A 174 17.29 1.53 -17.45
N LEU A 175 17.11 2.47 -16.52
CA LEU A 175 17.52 3.85 -16.72
C LEU A 175 19.04 3.93 -16.85
N GLU A 176 19.50 4.80 -17.74
CA GLU A 176 20.93 5.04 -17.94
C GLU A 176 21.52 5.74 -16.70
N GLU A 177 22.69 5.28 -16.27
CA GLU A 177 23.44 5.90 -15.17
C GLU A 177 24.23 7.09 -15.73
N LEU A 178 23.64 8.29 -15.64
CA LEU A 178 24.24 9.50 -16.18
C LEU A 178 25.30 10.11 -15.24
N LEU A 179 25.21 9.80 -13.94
CA LEU A 179 26.10 10.38 -12.93
C LEU A 179 27.01 9.32 -12.31
N SER A 180 28.30 9.54 -12.39
CA SER A 180 29.29 8.75 -11.65
C SER A 180 29.39 9.26 -10.21
N VAL A 181 28.50 8.80 -9.33
CA VAL A 181 28.46 9.18 -7.91
C VAL A 181 28.95 8.01 -7.06
N ALA A 182 29.79 8.32 -6.06
CA ALA A 182 30.18 7.34 -5.04
C ALA A 182 28.97 7.06 -4.10
N SER A 183 28.06 6.19 -4.54
CA SER A 183 26.88 5.78 -3.80
C SER A 183 26.83 4.26 -3.65
N LYS A 184 26.21 3.79 -2.58
CA LYS A 184 25.92 2.36 -2.37
C LYS A 184 24.92 1.82 -3.41
N TYR A 185 24.07 2.68 -3.96
CA TYR A 185 23.03 2.34 -4.92
C TYR A 185 23.29 3.02 -6.25
N ASN A 186 23.13 2.30 -7.37
CA ASN A 186 22.90 2.92 -8.66
C ASN A 186 21.45 3.43 -8.73
N ILE A 187 21.07 4.15 -9.80
CA ILE A 187 19.74 4.76 -9.92
C ILE A 187 18.62 3.71 -9.89
N ASN A 188 18.80 2.59 -10.59
CA ASN A 188 17.78 1.54 -10.71
C ASN A 188 17.60 0.80 -9.37
N ASP A 189 18.70 0.47 -8.68
CA ASP A 189 18.67 -0.16 -7.36
C ASP A 189 18.03 0.78 -6.32
N ALA A 190 18.30 2.09 -6.39
CA ALA A 190 17.70 3.07 -5.51
C ALA A 190 16.17 3.13 -5.68
N ILE A 191 15.69 3.19 -6.92
CA ILE A 191 14.27 3.20 -7.27
C ILE A 191 13.60 1.91 -6.77
N ASN A 192 14.15 0.75 -7.13
CA ASN A 192 13.61 -0.55 -6.69
C ASN A 192 13.54 -0.63 -5.16
N TYR A 193 14.60 -0.24 -4.45
CA TYR A 193 14.63 -0.25 -3.00
C TYR A 193 13.54 0.65 -2.40
N LEU A 194 13.36 1.87 -2.91
CA LEU A 194 12.39 2.82 -2.37
C LEU A 194 10.93 2.41 -2.64
N HIS A 195 10.66 1.72 -3.73
CA HIS A 195 9.32 1.21 -4.02
C HIS A 195 9.01 -0.14 -3.38
N SER A 196 10.03 -0.90 -2.98
CA SER A 196 9.88 -2.23 -2.37
C SER A 196 10.98 -2.50 -1.32
N PRO A 197 11.01 -1.74 -0.20
CA PRO A 197 12.05 -1.93 0.81
C PRO A 197 11.87 -3.28 1.52
N PRO A 198 12.96 -4.00 1.80
CA PRO A 198 12.86 -5.28 2.51
C PRO A 198 12.29 -5.10 3.92
N PRO A 199 11.74 -6.17 4.56
CA PRO A 199 11.11 -6.10 5.88
C PRO A 199 12.01 -5.54 6.99
N HIS A 200 13.33 -5.72 6.84
CA HIS A 200 14.34 -5.24 7.79
C HIS A 200 14.93 -3.86 7.42
N ALA A 201 14.34 -3.15 6.44
CA ALA A 201 14.77 -1.80 6.08
C ALA A 201 14.69 -0.86 7.29
N ASN A 202 15.65 0.05 7.38
CA ASN A 202 15.63 1.08 8.42
C ASN A 202 14.56 2.14 8.09
N THR A 203 13.38 1.95 8.67
CA THR A 203 12.23 2.84 8.44
C THR A 203 12.47 4.26 8.95
N ASP A 204 13.28 4.44 10.01
CA ASP A 204 13.58 5.76 10.55
C ASP A 204 14.39 6.60 9.55
N LEU A 205 15.39 6.00 8.89
CA LEU A 205 16.15 6.67 7.84
C LEU A 205 15.28 6.99 6.61
N LEU A 206 14.39 6.06 6.23
CA LEU A 206 13.45 6.25 5.12
C LEU A 206 12.45 7.37 5.42
N MET A 207 11.92 7.43 6.64
CA MET A 207 10.98 8.47 7.06
C MET A 207 11.64 9.83 7.22
N ALA A 208 12.92 9.87 7.65
CA ALA A 208 13.70 11.10 7.75
C ALA A 208 14.19 11.63 6.37
N GLY A 209 14.01 10.86 5.28
CA GLY A 209 14.47 11.25 3.95
C GLY A 209 15.99 11.17 3.75
N VAL A 210 16.71 10.47 4.63
CA VAL A 210 18.18 10.41 4.65
C VAL A 210 18.74 9.02 4.33
N HIS A 211 17.88 8.10 3.89
CA HIS A 211 18.36 6.78 3.46
C HIS A 211 19.27 6.91 2.22
N PRO A 212 20.37 6.13 2.11
CA PRO A 212 21.30 6.24 0.97
C PRO A 212 20.63 6.13 -0.42
N ALA A 213 19.57 5.35 -0.56
CA ALA A 213 18.80 5.27 -1.80
C ALA A 213 18.08 6.61 -2.12
N GLN A 214 17.53 7.31 -1.10
CA GLN A 214 16.92 8.62 -1.28
C GLN A 214 17.96 9.67 -1.63
N SER A 215 19.12 9.64 -0.95
CA SER A 215 20.25 10.53 -1.27
C SER A 215 20.73 10.34 -2.70
N ARG A 216 20.74 9.08 -3.21
CA ARG A 216 21.12 8.81 -4.59
C ARG A 216 20.19 9.48 -5.59
N LEU A 217 18.87 9.41 -5.39
CA LEU A 217 17.90 10.06 -6.29
C LEU A 217 17.91 11.59 -6.17
N ALA A 218 18.12 12.13 -4.96
CA ALA A 218 18.26 13.57 -4.77
C ALA A 218 19.47 14.16 -5.57
N PHE A 219 20.53 13.39 -5.75
CA PHE A 219 21.64 13.78 -6.62
C PHE A 219 21.22 13.91 -8.08
N GLU A 220 20.41 12.99 -8.60
CA GLU A 220 19.88 13.07 -9.97
C GLU A 220 19.05 14.33 -10.17
N GLU A 221 18.15 14.62 -9.24
CA GLU A 221 17.25 15.78 -9.31
C GLU A 221 18.01 17.13 -9.25
N LEU A 222 19.12 17.20 -8.49
CA LEU A 222 19.92 18.43 -8.35
C LEU A 222 20.83 18.69 -9.56
N THR A 223 21.05 17.71 -10.42
CA THR A 223 21.98 17.79 -11.54
C THR A 223 21.31 17.70 -12.91
N ALA A 224 20.01 17.44 -12.97
CA ALA A 224 19.18 17.44 -14.16
C ALA A 224 18.70 18.87 -14.50
#